data_01d72e5db2a4d7472497d38329e01e5f
#
_entry.id   01d72e5db2a4d7472497d38329e01e5f
#
_cell.length_a   1.000
_cell.length_b   1.000
_cell.length_c   1.000
_cell.angle_alpha   90.00
_cell.angle_beta   90.00
_cell.angle_gamma   90.00
#
_symmetry.space_group_name_H-M   'P 1'
#
loop_
_entity.id
_entity.type
_entity.pdbx_description
1 polymer ?
#
loop_
_entity_poly.entity_id
_entity_poly.type
_entity_poly.pdbx_seq_one_letter_code
_entity_poly.pdbx_strand_id
1 'polypeptide(L)'
;IRLSLVGSEMCIRDSFKGRTITGVGFDRDTLLEAGIEGAQAFAAVSNGDNSNILAARVARESYGVTNVVARIYDPGRAEIYQRLGIPTVATVLWATDQIMRRIAPDVSRSEWRDASGTIQLTEVHPHLDWYGRSIAELESASGARVAFLTRLGEGLIPDAHTVLQDGDLVHMTIRNDVQAEVELVLSKSPEA
;
A
#
# COMPACT_ATOMS: atom_id res chain seq x y z
N ILE A 1 -2.48 -20.02 19.10
CA ILE A 1 -2.35 -19.99 17.64
C ILE A 1 -1.24 -20.97 17.27
N ARG A 2 -1.56 -21.99 16.47
CA ARG A 2 -0.53 -22.84 15.86
C ARG A 2 -0.01 -22.14 14.61
N LEU A 3 1.29 -21.87 14.57
CA LEU A 3 1.97 -21.31 13.42
C LEU A 3 2.70 -22.43 12.68
N SER A 4 2.50 -22.56 11.37
CA SER A 4 3.22 -23.50 10.53
C SER A 4 3.82 -22.76 9.34
N LEU A 5 5.04 -23.10 8.99
CA LEU A 5 5.78 -22.58 7.83
C LEU A 5 6.02 -23.73 6.85
N VAL A 6 5.60 -23.56 5.60
CA VAL A 6 5.81 -24.53 4.53
C VAL A 6 6.75 -23.94 3.47
N GLY A 7 7.79 -24.68 3.10
CA GLY A 7 8.73 -24.29 2.07
C GLY A 7 10.20 -24.36 2.50
N SER A 8 11.08 -23.84 1.66
CA SER A 8 12.54 -23.84 1.86
C SER A 8 13.09 -22.50 2.33
N GLU A 9 12.27 -21.64 2.94
CA GLU A 9 12.65 -20.27 3.26
C GLU A 9 13.68 -20.20 4.41
N MET A 10 14.91 -19.81 4.07
CA MET A 10 16.02 -19.73 5.02
C MET A 10 15.96 -18.48 5.93
N CYS A 11 15.42 -17.37 5.47
CA CYS A 11 15.54 -16.08 6.18
C CYS A 11 14.77 -15.98 7.50
N ILE A 12 13.72 -16.78 7.69
CA ILE A 12 12.86 -16.74 8.90
C ILE A 12 13.05 -18.02 9.75
N ARG A 13 13.65 -19.04 9.19
CA ARG A 13 13.71 -20.37 9.80
C ARG A 13 14.32 -20.40 11.21
N ASP A 14 15.38 -19.64 11.42
CA ASP A 14 16.13 -19.66 12.68
C ASP A 14 15.45 -18.87 13.80
N SER A 15 14.57 -17.92 13.46
CA SER A 15 13.80 -17.12 14.42
C SER A 15 12.36 -17.58 14.59
N PHE A 16 11.88 -18.48 13.73
CA PHE A 16 10.50 -18.95 13.75
C PHE A 16 10.29 -20.04 14.82
N LYS A 17 9.46 -19.74 15.80
CA LYS A 17 9.14 -20.65 16.92
C LYS A 17 8.00 -21.65 16.63
N GLY A 18 7.46 -21.62 15.41
CA GLY A 18 6.40 -22.54 14.98
C GLY A 18 6.94 -23.82 14.35
N ARG A 19 6.03 -24.59 13.80
CA ARG A 19 6.36 -25.84 13.09
C ARG A 19 6.82 -25.54 11.67
N THR A 20 7.94 -26.08 11.24
CA THR A 20 8.46 -25.99 9.86
C THR A 20 8.24 -27.30 9.12
N ILE A 21 7.71 -27.21 7.90
CA ILE A 21 7.41 -28.36 7.03
C ILE A 21 8.06 -28.09 5.69
N THR A 22 8.80 -29.07 5.19
CA THR A 22 9.42 -28.98 3.87
C THR A 22 8.49 -29.61 2.84
N GLY A 23 8.08 -28.85 1.83
CA GLY A 23 7.17 -29.34 0.81
C GLY A 23 6.69 -28.24 -0.13
N VAL A 24 5.79 -28.62 -1.04
CA VAL A 24 5.18 -27.69 -2.00
C VAL A 24 3.97 -27.02 -1.34
N GLY A 25 3.97 -25.69 -1.30
CA GLY A 25 2.99 -24.89 -0.55
C GLY A 25 1.52 -24.96 -1.05
N PHE A 26 1.24 -25.66 -2.14
CA PHE A 26 -0.11 -25.94 -2.64
C PHE A 26 -0.41 -27.44 -2.75
N ASP A 27 0.53 -28.30 -2.31
CA ASP A 27 0.30 -29.73 -2.23
C ASP A 27 -0.61 -30.09 -1.05
N ARG A 28 -1.56 -30.99 -1.31
CA ARG A 28 -2.59 -31.36 -0.34
C ARG A 28 -2.01 -31.95 0.93
N ASP A 29 -1.12 -32.93 0.80
CA ASP A 29 -0.59 -33.65 1.96
C ASP A 29 0.30 -32.72 2.81
N THR A 30 1.08 -31.87 2.16
CA THR A 30 1.89 -30.83 2.80
C THR A 30 1.02 -29.83 3.58
N LEU A 31 -0.09 -29.37 3.00
CA LEU A 31 -1.01 -28.45 3.65
C LEU A 31 -1.75 -29.10 4.84
N LEU A 32 -2.18 -30.35 4.68
CA LEU A 32 -2.80 -31.11 5.79
C LEU A 32 -1.81 -31.33 6.91
N GLU A 33 -0.57 -31.72 6.60
CA GLU A 33 0.49 -31.83 7.59
C GLU A 33 0.73 -30.49 8.31
N ALA A 34 0.66 -29.38 7.61
CA ALA A 34 0.76 -28.03 8.18
C ALA A 34 -0.42 -27.63 9.07
N GLY A 35 -1.54 -28.36 8.99
CA GLY A 35 -2.74 -28.11 9.79
C GLY A 35 -3.64 -27.03 9.17
N ILE A 36 -3.74 -26.99 7.84
CA ILE A 36 -4.52 -26.01 7.08
C ILE A 36 -6.00 -25.98 7.48
N GLU A 37 -6.59 -27.12 7.82
CA GLU A 37 -8.01 -27.24 8.20
C GLU A 37 -8.38 -26.41 9.44
N GLY A 38 -7.41 -26.13 10.30
CA GLY A 38 -7.60 -25.29 11.48
C GLY A 38 -6.98 -23.90 11.37
N ALA A 39 -6.54 -23.52 10.16
CA ALA A 39 -5.85 -22.26 9.96
C ALA A 39 -6.82 -21.07 9.98
N GLN A 40 -6.51 -20.05 10.77
CA GLN A 40 -7.25 -18.78 10.80
C GLN A 40 -6.82 -17.83 9.69
N ALA A 41 -5.60 -17.98 9.20
CA ALA A 41 -5.04 -17.18 8.11
C ALA A 41 -4.00 -17.98 7.33
N PHE A 42 -3.82 -17.61 6.06
CA PHE A 42 -2.83 -18.20 5.17
C PHE A 42 -2.12 -17.12 4.36
N ALA A 43 -0.79 -17.11 4.39
CA ALA A 43 0.03 -16.19 3.64
C ALA A 43 0.94 -16.95 2.67
N ALA A 44 0.73 -16.77 1.36
CA ALA A 44 1.56 -17.33 0.31
C ALA A 44 2.64 -16.33 -0.09
N VAL A 45 3.87 -16.54 0.35
CA VAL A 45 4.98 -15.58 0.22
C VAL A 45 6.25 -16.19 -0.40
N SER A 46 6.10 -17.28 -1.16
CA SER A 46 7.21 -17.90 -1.91
C SER A 46 7.72 -16.96 -3.03
N ASN A 47 8.81 -17.35 -3.68
CA ASN A 47 9.41 -16.55 -4.75
C ASN A 47 8.71 -16.65 -6.13
N GLY A 48 7.61 -17.38 -6.24
CA GLY A 48 6.86 -17.56 -7.48
C GLY A 48 5.43 -17.05 -7.40
N ASP A 49 5.06 -16.08 -8.26
CA ASP A 49 3.71 -15.51 -8.30
C ASP A 49 2.63 -16.57 -8.53
N ASN A 50 2.85 -17.44 -9.52
CA ASN A 50 1.89 -18.50 -9.86
C ASN A 50 1.71 -19.49 -8.70
N SER A 51 2.80 -19.85 -8.01
CA SER A 51 2.74 -20.73 -6.85
C SER A 51 2.02 -20.09 -5.68
N ASN A 52 2.26 -18.78 -5.45
CA ASN A 52 1.59 -18.03 -4.39
C ASN A 52 0.08 -17.93 -4.64
N ILE A 53 -0.33 -17.65 -5.87
CA ILE A 53 -1.75 -17.59 -6.23
C ILE A 53 -2.41 -18.96 -6.12
N LEU A 54 -1.76 -20.00 -6.61
CA LEU A 54 -2.31 -21.35 -6.54
C LEU A 54 -2.48 -21.78 -5.08
N ALA A 55 -1.46 -21.55 -4.24
CA ALA A 55 -1.52 -21.89 -2.82
C ALA A 55 -2.64 -21.10 -2.09
N ALA A 56 -2.76 -19.80 -2.38
CA ALA A 56 -3.80 -18.95 -1.80
C ALA A 56 -5.21 -19.41 -2.21
N ARG A 57 -5.41 -19.77 -3.48
CA ARG A 57 -6.70 -20.31 -3.97
C ARG A 57 -7.03 -21.64 -3.31
N VAL A 58 -6.08 -22.58 -3.25
CA VAL A 58 -6.29 -23.87 -2.60
C VAL A 58 -6.66 -23.69 -1.13
N ALA A 59 -5.94 -22.83 -0.40
CA ALA A 59 -6.26 -22.53 1.01
C ALA A 59 -7.68 -22.00 1.17
N ARG A 60 -8.12 -21.10 0.30
CA ARG A 60 -9.44 -20.45 0.39
C ARG A 60 -10.56 -21.35 -0.15
N GLU A 61 -10.39 -21.91 -1.35
CA GLU A 61 -11.48 -22.61 -2.05
C GLU A 61 -11.64 -24.06 -1.58
N SER A 62 -10.53 -24.74 -1.24
CA SER A 62 -10.58 -26.14 -0.82
C SER A 62 -10.63 -26.34 0.69
N TYR A 63 -10.06 -25.41 1.47
CA TYR A 63 -10.01 -25.53 2.94
C TYR A 63 -10.78 -24.44 3.68
N GLY A 64 -11.41 -23.51 2.98
CA GLY A 64 -12.29 -22.49 3.57
C GLY A 64 -11.56 -21.46 4.46
N VAL A 65 -10.25 -21.27 4.29
CA VAL A 65 -9.51 -20.25 5.03
C VAL A 65 -9.96 -18.87 4.58
N THR A 66 -10.54 -18.09 5.48
CA THR A 66 -11.14 -16.77 5.16
C THR A 66 -10.10 -15.68 4.95
N ASN A 67 -9.04 -15.68 5.77
CA ASN A 67 -7.99 -14.67 5.74
C ASN A 67 -6.80 -15.18 4.92
N VAL A 68 -6.82 -14.93 3.62
CA VAL A 68 -5.77 -15.38 2.70
C VAL A 68 -5.11 -14.18 2.05
N VAL A 69 -3.77 -14.20 1.92
CA VAL A 69 -3.00 -13.18 1.21
C VAL A 69 -1.91 -13.83 0.36
N ALA A 70 -1.67 -13.28 -0.83
CA ALA A 70 -0.60 -13.73 -1.71
C ALA A 70 0.38 -12.59 -2.03
N ARG A 71 1.68 -12.87 -1.92
CA ARG A 71 2.72 -11.98 -2.41
C ARG A 71 2.84 -12.12 -3.93
N ILE A 72 2.82 -11.02 -4.65
CA ILE A 72 2.97 -10.97 -6.10
C ILE A 72 4.06 -9.96 -6.45
N TYR A 73 4.99 -10.36 -7.29
CA TYR A 73 6.06 -9.48 -7.76
C TYR A 73 5.61 -8.61 -8.94
N ASP A 74 4.82 -9.18 -9.86
CA ASP A 74 4.32 -8.47 -11.04
C ASP A 74 3.08 -7.64 -10.69
N PRO A 75 3.16 -6.29 -10.77
CA PRO A 75 2.05 -5.40 -10.42
C PRO A 75 0.79 -5.62 -11.26
N GLY A 76 0.94 -5.90 -12.56
CA GLY A 76 -0.19 -6.15 -13.45
C GLY A 76 -0.95 -7.41 -13.08
N ARG A 77 -0.24 -8.45 -12.63
CA ARG A 77 -0.86 -9.67 -12.11
C ARG A 77 -1.55 -9.42 -10.77
N ALA A 78 -0.93 -8.64 -9.88
CA ALA A 78 -1.53 -8.32 -8.59
C ALA A 78 -2.93 -7.69 -8.77
N GLU A 79 -3.08 -6.75 -9.69
CA GLU A 79 -4.36 -6.10 -9.99
C GLU A 79 -5.42 -7.10 -10.49
N ILE A 80 -5.04 -8.00 -11.41
CA ILE A 80 -5.95 -9.03 -11.93
C ILE A 80 -6.45 -9.94 -10.80
N TYR A 81 -5.55 -10.40 -9.92
CA TYR A 81 -5.92 -11.31 -8.85
C TYR A 81 -6.74 -10.63 -7.74
N GLN A 82 -6.50 -9.35 -7.47
CA GLN A 82 -7.36 -8.56 -6.58
C GLN A 82 -8.80 -8.47 -7.11
N ARG A 83 -8.96 -8.23 -8.42
CA ARG A 83 -10.29 -8.25 -9.07
C ARG A 83 -10.98 -9.61 -8.97
N LEU A 84 -10.23 -10.70 -8.93
CA LEU A 84 -10.74 -12.06 -8.70
C LEU A 84 -10.98 -12.36 -7.21
N GLY A 85 -10.84 -11.35 -6.34
CA GLY A 85 -11.12 -11.44 -4.92
C GLY A 85 -10.02 -12.12 -4.10
N ILE A 86 -8.79 -12.27 -4.61
CA ILE A 86 -7.64 -12.77 -3.86
C ILE A 86 -6.83 -11.57 -3.38
N PRO A 87 -6.76 -11.29 -2.07
CA PRO A 87 -5.93 -10.21 -1.54
C PRO A 87 -4.46 -10.43 -1.91
N THR A 88 -3.85 -9.44 -2.54
CA THR A 88 -2.44 -9.50 -2.99
C THR A 88 -1.62 -8.36 -2.43
N VAL A 89 -0.32 -8.61 -2.24
CA VAL A 89 0.66 -7.59 -1.85
C VAL A 89 1.74 -7.53 -2.94
N ALA A 90 1.78 -6.41 -3.68
CA ALA A 90 2.76 -6.16 -4.73
C ALA A 90 4.05 -5.59 -4.11
N THR A 91 4.93 -6.47 -3.67
CA THR A 91 6.12 -6.09 -2.88
C THR A 91 7.13 -5.25 -3.67
N VAL A 92 7.25 -5.44 -4.99
CA VAL A 92 8.17 -4.67 -5.83
C VAL A 92 7.74 -3.21 -5.91
N LEU A 93 6.46 -2.95 -6.15
CA LEU A 93 5.93 -1.58 -6.16
C LEU A 93 6.18 -0.87 -4.82
N TRP A 94 5.88 -1.54 -3.72
CA TRP A 94 6.09 -0.98 -2.40
C TRP A 94 7.57 -0.68 -2.13
N ALA A 95 8.47 -1.63 -2.45
CA ALA A 95 9.90 -1.44 -2.26
C ALA A 95 10.46 -0.33 -3.15
N THR A 96 10.04 -0.28 -4.41
CA THR A 96 10.43 0.77 -5.35
C THR A 96 9.98 2.15 -4.85
N ASP A 97 8.76 2.27 -4.38
CA ASP A 97 8.23 3.50 -3.81
C ASP A 97 9.07 3.96 -2.60
N GLN A 98 9.40 3.03 -1.67
CA GLN A 98 10.25 3.35 -0.51
C GLN A 98 11.66 3.81 -0.92
N ILE A 99 12.26 3.20 -1.94
CA ILE A 99 13.57 3.60 -2.46
C ILE A 99 13.47 4.98 -3.09
N MET A 100 12.46 5.19 -3.92
CA MET A 100 12.28 6.46 -4.63
C MET A 100 12.00 7.63 -3.67
N ARG A 101 11.27 7.42 -2.57
CA ARG A 101 11.08 8.43 -1.51
C ARG A 101 12.39 8.94 -0.93
N ARG A 102 13.41 8.08 -0.85
CA ARG A 102 14.74 8.44 -0.32
C ARG A 102 15.65 9.11 -1.35
N ILE A 103 15.46 8.81 -2.64
CA ILE A 103 16.32 9.33 -3.72
C ILE A 103 15.82 10.67 -4.25
N ALA A 104 14.50 10.85 -4.33
CA ALA A 104 13.87 12.05 -4.87
C ALA A 104 12.69 12.47 -3.97
N PRO A 105 12.97 13.11 -2.83
CA PRO A 105 11.95 13.51 -1.86
C PRO A 105 10.98 14.57 -2.41
N ASP A 106 11.40 15.38 -3.38
CA ASP A 106 10.63 16.51 -3.91
C ASP A 106 9.58 16.16 -4.98
N VAL A 107 9.36 14.87 -5.25
CA VAL A 107 8.36 14.44 -6.24
C VAL A 107 7.07 14.03 -5.54
N SER A 108 5.96 14.70 -5.88
CA SER A 108 4.61 14.34 -5.42
C SER A 108 4.30 12.86 -5.66
N ARG A 109 3.89 12.13 -4.64
CA ARG A 109 3.73 10.68 -4.72
C ARG A 109 2.51 10.17 -3.99
N SER A 110 1.87 9.20 -4.63
CA SER A 110 0.77 8.47 -4.01
C SER A 110 1.27 7.62 -2.84
N GLU A 111 0.79 7.91 -1.64
CA GLU A 111 1.06 7.14 -0.42
C GLU A 111 0.07 5.99 -0.25
N TRP A 112 -1.15 6.19 -0.70
CA TRP A 112 -2.22 5.22 -0.62
C TRP A 112 -3.20 5.39 -1.78
N ARG A 113 -3.85 4.30 -2.21
CA ARG A 113 -4.95 4.29 -3.17
C ARG A 113 -6.11 3.49 -2.63
N ASP A 114 -7.31 3.94 -2.94
CA ASP A 114 -8.52 3.21 -2.60
C ASP A 114 -8.66 1.91 -3.43
N ALA A 115 -9.56 1.03 -3.04
CA ALA A 115 -9.76 -0.27 -3.71
C ALA A 115 -10.24 -0.14 -5.16
N SER A 116 -10.89 0.97 -5.54
CA SER A 116 -11.30 1.24 -6.93
C SER A 116 -10.17 1.79 -7.78
N GLY A 117 -9.08 2.24 -7.16
CA GLY A 117 -7.97 2.90 -7.82
C GLY A 117 -8.29 4.31 -8.34
N THR A 118 -9.42 4.91 -7.96
CA THR A 118 -9.85 6.23 -8.44
C THR A 118 -9.42 7.39 -7.55
N ILE A 119 -9.19 7.13 -6.26
CA ILE A 119 -8.76 8.11 -5.27
C ILE A 119 -7.40 7.72 -4.72
N GLN A 120 -6.54 8.69 -4.54
CA GLN A 120 -5.24 8.51 -3.92
C GLN A 120 -4.98 9.55 -2.85
N LEU A 121 -4.17 9.18 -1.86
CA LEU A 121 -3.53 10.08 -0.91
C LEU A 121 -2.12 10.35 -1.44
N THR A 122 -1.80 11.63 -1.60
CA THR A 122 -0.52 12.04 -2.22
C THR A 122 0.11 13.15 -1.39
N GLU A 123 1.38 13.02 -1.08
CA GLU A 123 2.18 14.12 -0.57
C GLU A 123 2.48 15.08 -1.72
N VAL A 124 2.17 16.35 -1.55
CA VAL A 124 2.34 17.41 -2.54
C VAL A 124 3.26 18.51 -2.00
N HIS A 125 3.95 19.18 -2.92
CA HIS A 125 4.88 20.26 -2.60
C HIS A 125 4.40 21.56 -3.24
N PRO A 126 3.57 22.35 -2.53
CA PRO A 126 3.08 23.61 -3.05
C PRO A 126 4.21 24.63 -3.26
N HIS A 127 4.02 25.53 -4.25
CA HIS A 127 4.93 26.65 -4.46
C HIS A 127 5.05 27.50 -3.19
N LEU A 128 6.20 28.15 -3.00
CA LEU A 128 6.51 28.92 -1.79
C LEU A 128 5.45 29.98 -1.44
N ASP A 129 4.80 30.57 -2.43
CA ASP A 129 3.77 31.60 -2.25
C ASP A 129 2.43 31.05 -1.68
N TRP A 130 2.29 29.74 -1.54
CA TRP A 130 1.16 29.12 -0.82
C TRP A 130 1.34 29.17 0.69
N TYR A 131 2.56 29.31 1.19
CA TYR A 131 2.79 29.47 2.63
C TYR A 131 2.23 30.82 3.10
N GLY A 132 1.52 30.77 4.22
CA GLY A 132 0.75 31.89 4.74
C GLY A 132 -0.70 31.97 4.23
N ARG A 133 -1.09 31.12 3.24
CA ARG A 133 -2.49 30.99 2.80
C ARG A 133 -3.22 29.94 3.63
N SER A 134 -4.55 30.05 3.67
CA SER A 134 -5.40 29.07 4.36
C SER A 134 -5.55 27.78 3.57
N ILE A 135 -5.83 26.69 4.27
CA ILE A 135 -6.14 25.40 3.63
C ILE A 135 -7.38 25.51 2.72
N ALA A 136 -8.37 26.33 3.10
CA ALA A 136 -9.55 26.56 2.26
C ALA A 136 -9.21 27.16 0.89
N GLU A 137 -8.25 28.10 0.84
CA GLU A 137 -7.80 28.69 -0.43
C GLU A 137 -7.07 27.65 -1.30
N LEU A 138 -6.20 26.85 -0.70
CA LEU A 138 -5.46 25.80 -1.39
C LEU A 138 -6.41 24.71 -1.94
N GLU A 139 -7.39 24.28 -1.17
CA GLU A 139 -8.41 23.31 -1.60
C GLU A 139 -9.31 23.88 -2.71
N SER A 140 -9.72 25.16 -2.58
CA SER A 140 -10.56 25.81 -3.58
C SER A 140 -9.85 25.94 -4.92
N ALA A 141 -8.57 26.29 -4.92
CA ALA A 141 -7.78 26.46 -6.13
C ALA A 141 -7.45 25.12 -6.80
N SER A 142 -7.11 24.10 -6.02
CA SER A 142 -6.70 22.81 -6.53
C SER A 142 -7.86 21.86 -6.85
N GLY A 143 -9.04 22.07 -6.25
CA GLY A 143 -10.17 21.16 -6.33
C GLY A 143 -9.96 19.83 -5.57
N ALA A 144 -8.85 19.69 -4.86
CA ALA A 144 -8.52 18.53 -4.05
C ALA A 144 -8.75 18.82 -2.55
N ARG A 145 -8.61 17.80 -1.70
CA ARG A 145 -8.81 17.95 -0.25
C ARG A 145 -7.53 17.64 0.51
N VAL A 146 -7.17 18.49 1.46
CA VAL A 146 -6.08 18.22 2.39
C VAL A 146 -6.58 17.24 3.44
N ALA A 147 -5.96 16.06 3.48
CA ALA A 147 -6.29 15.02 4.45
C ALA A 147 -5.65 15.32 5.80
N PHE A 148 -4.38 15.68 5.80
CA PHE A 148 -3.62 16.08 6.97
C PHE A 148 -2.35 16.83 6.55
N LEU A 149 -1.74 17.50 7.51
CA LEU A 149 -0.41 18.10 7.41
C LEU A 149 0.54 17.34 8.35
N THR A 150 1.81 17.28 7.99
CA THR A 150 2.86 16.92 8.95
C THR A 150 3.68 18.18 9.24
N ARG A 151 3.59 18.68 10.46
CA ARG A 151 4.26 19.88 10.95
C ARG A 151 5.23 19.51 12.05
N LEU A 152 6.51 19.82 11.87
CA LEU A 152 7.59 19.48 12.83
C LEU A 152 7.60 18.00 13.25
N GLY A 153 7.20 17.10 12.34
CA GLY A 153 7.12 15.66 12.57
C GLY A 153 5.85 15.17 13.25
N GLU A 154 4.89 16.06 13.56
CA GLU A 154 3.59 15.71 14.15
C GLU A 154 2.47 15.83 13.12
N GLY A 155 1.55 14.86 13.11
CA GLY A 155 0.38 14.87 12.23
C GLY A 155 -0.68 15.86 12.75
N LEU A 156 -1.18 16.72 11.86
CA LEU A 156 -2.23 17.72 12.12
C LEU A 156 -3.38 17.52 11.13
N ILE A 157 -4.61 17.36 11.62
CA ILE A 157 -5.82 17.44 10.79
C ILE A 157 -6.22 18.89 10.68
N PRO A 158 -6.11 19.53 9.49
CA PRO A 158 -6.40 20.94 9.36
C PRO A 158 -7.91 21.22 9.29
N ASP A 159 -8.28 22.40 9.72
CA ASP A 159 -9.57 23.00 9.39
C ASP A 159 -9.43 24.05 8.25
N ALA A 160 -10.55 24.64 7.83
CA ALA A 160 -10.59 25.61 6.74
C ALA A 160 -9.74 26.87 7.00
N HIS A 161 -9.51 27.21 8.27
CA HIS A 161 -8.76 28.40 8.71
C HIS A 161 -7.30 28.11 9.02
N THR A 162 -6.92 26.84 9.02
CA THR A 162 -5.53 26.45 9.23
C THR A 162 -4.66 27.07 8.14
N VAL A 163 -3.62 27.78 8.55
CA VAL A 163 -2.67 28.44 7.65
C VAL A 163 -1.50 27.50 7.37
N LEU A 164 -1.15 27.34 6.09
CA LEU A 164 0.01 26.58 5.65
C LEU A 164 1.29 27.29 6.07
N GLN A 165 2.21 26.58 6.71
CA GLN A 165 3.49 27.09 7.18
C GLN A 165 4.66 26.50 6.42
N ASP A 166 5.74 27.23 6.32
CA ASP A 166 6.99 26.73 5.74
C ASP A 166 7.48 25.49 6.53
N GLY A 167 7.81 24.44 5.78
CA GLY A 167 8.18 23.14 6.34
C GLY A 167 7.03 22.18 6.62
N ASP A 168 5.77 22.57 6.35
CA ASP A 168 4.64 21.63 6.37
C ASP A 168 4.74 20.64 5.20
N LEU A 169 4.57 19.35 5.49
CA LEU A 169 4.31 18.36 4.45
C LEU A 169 2.79 18.27 4.27
N VAL A 170 2.34 18.45 3.03
CA VAL A 170 0.91 18.52 2.71
C VAL A 170 0.46 17.20 2.09
N HIS A 171 -0.47 16.50 2.75
CA HIS A 171 -1.03 15.25 2.28
C HIS A 171 -2.46 15.47 1.79
N MET A 172 -2.69 15.28 0.48
CA MET A 172 -3.96 15.54 -0.17
C MET A 172 -4.62 14.28 -0.73
N THR A 173 -5.93 14.21 -0.61
CA THR A 173 -6.75 13.23 -1.33
C THR A 173 -7.09 13.80 -2.71
N ILE A 174 -6.67 13.09 -3.75
CA ILE A 174 -6.76 13.52 -5.15
C ILE A 174 -7.39 12.41 -5.98
N ARG A 175 -8.26 12.77 -6.92
CA ARG A 175 -8.72 11.81 -7.94
C ARG A 175 -7.62 11.61 -8.97
N ASN A 176 -7.41 10.38 -9.41
CA ASN A 176 -6.33 10.03 -10.34
C ASN A 176 -6.45 10.76 -11.69
N ASP A 177 -7.66 11.02 -12.16
CA ASP A 177 -7.93 11.67 -13.45
C ASP A 177 -7.58 13.18 -13.49
N VAL A 178 -7.49 13.83 -12.31
CA VAL A 178 -7.16 15.26 -12.19
C VAL A 178 -5.81 15.51 -11.49
N GLN A 179 -5.05 14.49 -11.19
CA GLN A 179 -3.76 14.64 -10.48
C GLN A 179 -2.83 15.65 -11.14
N ALA A 180 -2.64 15.55 -12.45
CA ALA A 180 -1.75 16.45 -13.19
C ALA A 180 -2.20 17.93 -13.14
N GLU A 181 -3.50 18.17 -13.11
CA GLU A 181 -4.07 19.51 -12.96
C GLU A 181 -3.81 20.07 -11.57
N VAL A 182 -4.02 19.26 -10.52
CA VAL A 182 -3.74 19.63 -9.13
C VAL A 182 -2.27 19.97 -8.94
N GLU A 183 -1.36 19.12 -9.42
CA GLU A 183 0.08 19.36 -9.33
C GLU A 183 0.49 20.63 -10.09
N LEU A 184 -0.10 20.89 -11.27
CA LEU A 184 0.16 22.11 -12.03
C LEU A 184 -0.30 23.37 -11.29
N VAL A 185 -1.46 23.34 -10.63
CA VAL A 185 -1.98 24.45 -9.82
C VAL A 185 -1.06 24.70 -8.63
N LEU A 186 -0.71 23.66 -7.90
CA LEU A 186 0.11 23.77 -6.69
C LEU A 186 1.56 24.17 -6.97
N SER A 187 2.10 23.85 -8.15
CA SER A 187 3.46 24.21 -8.54
C SER A 187 3.62 25.68 -8.93
N LYS A 188 2.53 26.42 -9.08
CA LYS A 188 2.53 27.84 -9.43
C LYS A 188 2.20 28.70 -8.20
N SER A 189 2.62 29.99 -8.30
CA SER A 189 2.14 31.01 -7.38
C SER A 189 0.62 31.12 -7.45
N PRO A 190 -0.12 31.17 -6.31
CA PRO A 190 -1.57 31.37 -6.32
C PRO A 190 -1.92 32.70 -7.00
N GLU A 191 -2.95 32.67 -7.84
CA GLU A 191 -3.49 33.90 -8.42
C GLU A 191 -4.02 34.82 -7.32
N ALA A 192 -3.81 36.13 -7.48
CA ALA A 192 -4.15 37.16 -6.50
C ALA A 192 -5.68 37.40 -6.39
#